data_5e4a90243b1b55eb641b45667a4f78a8
#
_entry.id   5e4a90243b1b55eb641b45667a4f78a8
#
_cell.length_a   1.000
_cell.length_b   1.000
_cell.length_c   1.000
_cell.angle_alpha   90.00
_cell.angle_beta   90.00
_cell.angle_gamma   90.00
#
_symmetry.space_group_name_H-M   'P 1'
#
loop_
_entity.id
_entity.type
_entity.pdbx_description
1 polymer ?
#
loop_
_entity_poly.entity_id
_entity_poly.type
_entity_poly.pdbx_seq_one_letter_code
_entity_poly.pdbx_strand_id
1 'polypeptide(L)'
;LPVRVLTPPPYRYSLTAPPGRQREATLDYYRVCIALAAELGAGRLVLGAAGACWDIEPEALRRNAAGLLSALCPQAEAAGVRLLLAPVMGPETPLIAESPVLGRLEELSELLRRVDSPALGVCLDTNVMSTWGDSIPRWFERLGEHTGLVRLCDGNYHGWRAWGEGVLPMERYRAELEAAGYAGPVSLLLPGERYAGRPSWPEERALEVLRGGAE
;
A
#
# COMPACT_ATOMS: atom_id res chain seq x y z
N LEU A 1 10.24 -18.41 -9.72
CA LEU A 1 10.53 -17.06 -9.25
C LEU A 1 10.21 -16.97 -7.75
N PRO A 2 11.05 -16.38 -6.91
CA PRO A 2 10.77 -16.24 -5.49
C PRO A 2 9.66 -15.20 -5.25
N VAL A 3 8.75 -15.51 -4.34
CA VAL A 3 7.76 -14.52 -3.86
C VAL A 3 8.49 -13.53 -2.94
N ARG A 4 8.41 -12.24 -3.23
CA ARG A 4 9.08 -11.19 -2.45
C ARG A 4 8.12 -10.40 -1.56
N VAL A 5 6.87 -10.31 -2.01
CA VAL A 5 5.80 -9.55 -1.36
C VAL A 5 4.51 -10.33 -1.48
N LEU A 6 3.77 -10.46 -0.39
CA LEU A 6 2.42 -10.98 -0.37
C LEU A 6 1.42 -9.82 -0.23
N THR A 7 0.40 -9.78 -1.07
CA THR A 7 -0.70 -8.81 -0.98
C THR A 7 -2.02 -9.56 -0.92
N PRO A 8 -2.53 -9.87 0.28
CA PRO A 8 -3.81 -10.54 0.42
C PRO A 8 -4.98 -9.59 0.14
N PRO A 9 -6.10 -10.09 -0.37
CA PRO A 9 -7.29 -9.29 -0.59
C PRO A 9 -7.90 -8.81 0.75
N PRO A 10 -8.15 -7.50 0.95
CA PRO A 10 -8.62 -6.97 2.23
C PRO A 10 -10.14 -7.04 2.44
N TYR A 11 -10.92 -7.43 1.47
CA TYR A 11 -12.37 -7.20 1.30
C TYR A 11 -13.27 -7.30 2.54
N ARG A 12 -12.90 -8.05 3.56
CA ARG A 12 -13.75 -8.29 4.74
C ARG A 12 -13.04 -7.98 6.06
N TYR A 13 -11.80 -7.55 6.00
CA TYR A 13 -10.92 -7.47 7.14
C TYR A 13 -10.39 -6.05 7.31
N SER A 14 -11.19 -5.23 8.01
CA SER A 14 -10.85 -3.83 8.25
C SER A 14 -9.81 -3.68 9.35
N LEU A 15 -8.72 -2.97 9.06
CA LEU A 15 -7.73 -2.58 10.06
C LEU A 15 -8.33 -1.64 11.13
N THR A 16 -9.41 -0.95 10.81
CA THR A 16 -10.07 0.02 11.70
C THR A 16 -11.22 -0.59 12.52
N ALA A 17 -11.42 -1.91 12.43
CA ALA A 17 -12.50 -2.60 13.12
C ALA A 17 -12.48 -2.30 14.63
N PRO A 18 -13.63 -1.91 15.22
CA PRO A 18 -13.76 -1.73 16.65
C PRO A 18 -13.57 -3.06 17.41
N PRO A 19 -13.28 -3.01 18.72
CA PRO A 19 -13.22 -4.20 19.54
C PRO A 19 -14.46 -5.08 19.38
N GLY A 20 -14.27 -6.39 19.19
CA GLY A 20 -15.34 -7.35 18.99
C GLY A 20 -15.03 -8.35 17.89
N ARG A 21 -16.04 -9.09 17.47
CA ARG A 21 -15.93 -10.25 16.58
C ARG A 21 -15.25 -9.94 15.24
N GLN A 22 -15.52 -8.77 14.67
CA GLN A 22 -14.92 -8.38 13.39
C GLN A 22 -13.42 -8.14 13.54
N ARG A 23 -12.99 -7.51 14.64
CA ARG A 23 -11.57 -7.29 14.95
C ARG A 23 -10.84 -8.62 15.14
N GLU A 24 -11.42 -9.56 15.88
CA GLU A 24 -10.83 -10.88 16.08
C GLU A 24 -10.66 -11.61 14.75
N ALA A 25 -11.68 -11.62 13.90
CA ALA A 25 -11.61 -12.20 12.57
C ALA A 25 -10.53 -11.54 11.70
N THR A 26 -10.34 -10.23 11.82
CA THR A 26 -9.28 -9.50 11.11
C THR A 26 -7.89 -9.89 11.62
N LEU A 27 -7.72 -10.00 12.93
CA LEU A 27 -6.47 -10.46 13.53
C LEU A 27 -6.12 -11.87 13.06
N ASP A 28 -7.07 -12.79 13.12
CA ASP A 28 -6.84 -14.19 12.72
C ASP A 28 -6.50 -14.29 11.22
N TYR A 29 -7.18 -13.53 10.38
CA TYR A 29 -6.85 -13.46 8.95
C TYR A 29 -5.41 -13.00 8.70
N TYR A 30 -4.99 -11.89 9.29
CA TYR A 30 -3.64 -11.39 9.05
C TYR A 30 -2.57 -12.24 9.73
N ARG A 31 -2.87 -12.92 10.83
CA ARG A 31 -1.96 -13.92 11.42
C ARG A 31 -1.68 -15.07 10.45
N VAL A 32 -2.72 -15.57 9.78
CA VAL A 32 -2.57 -16.58 8.72
C VAL A 32 -1.75 -16.03 7.55
N CYS A 33 -2.00 -14.79 7.13
CA CYS A 33 -1.25 -14.15 6.06
C CYS A 33 0.24 -13.97 6.42
N ILE A 34 0.56 -13.63 7.68
CA ILE A 34 1.94 -13.53 8.16
C ILE A 34 2.64 -14.91 8.08
N ALA A 35 1.98 -15.96 8.57
CA ALA A 35 2.52 -17.32 8.50
C ALA A 35 2.74 -17.76 7.05
N LEU A 36 1.78 -17.50 6.15
CA LEU A 36 1.91 -17.81 4.73
C LEU A 36 3.04 -17.02 4.07
N ALA A 37 3.19 -15.73 4.39
CA ALA A 37 4.29 -14.91 3.87
C ALA A 37 5.65 -15.51 4.27
N ALA A 38 5.80 -15.90 5.53
CA ALA A 38 7.02 -16.54 6.03
C ALA A 38 7.30 -17.88 5.31
N GLU A 39 6.28 -18.73 5.15
CA GLU A 39 6.40 -20.01 4.45
C GLU A 39 6.82 -19.85 2.99
N LEU A 40 6.29 -18.84 2.30
CA LEU A 40 6.66 -18.50 0.93
C LEU A 40 8.01 -17.79 0.80
N GLY A 41 8.67 -17.45 1.91
CA GLY A 41 9.89 -16.64 1.91
C GLY A 41 9.64 -15.17 1.49
N ALA A 42 8.39 -14.71 1.55
CA ALA A 42 8.04 -13.32 1.30
C ALA A 42 8.33 -12.49 2.55
N GLY A 43 9.40 -11.73 2.53
CA GLY A 43 9.78 -10.87 3.66
C GLY A 43 8.87 -9.65 3.87
N ARG A 44 7.79 -9.51 3.10
CA ARG A 44 6.86 -8.37 3.14
C ARG A 44 5.42 -8.81 2.95
N LEU A 45 4.54 -8.24 3.77
CA LEU A 45 3.08 -8.42 3.69
C LEU A 45 2.42 -7.06 3.58
N VAL A 46 1.72 -6.78 2.49
CA VAL A 46 0.98 -5.53 2.30
C VAL A 46 -0.39 -5.65 2.94
N LEU A 47 -0.73 -4.70 3.79
CA LEU A 47 -2.01 -4.58 4.47
C LEU A 47 -2.82 -3.46 3.81
N GLY A 48 -3.99 -3.77 3.29
CA GLY A 48 -4.91 -2.76 2.77
C GLY A 48 -5.64 -2.05 3.91
N ALA A 49 -5.70 -0.72 3.87
CA ALA A 49 -6.38 0.09 4.88
C ALA A 49 -7.90 0.26 4.63
N ALA A 50 -8.45 -0.50 3.69
CA ALA A 50 -9.84 -0.44 3.28
C ALA A 50 -10.87 -0.87 4.33
N GLY A 51 -12.15 -0.55 4.10
CA GLY A 51 -13.28 -1.12 4.82
C GLY A 51 -13.61 -0.46 6.17
N ALA A 52 -13.39 0.84 6.30
CA ALA A 52 -13.78 1.57 7.52
C ALA A 52 -15.30 1.76 7.65
N CYS A 53 -15.76 1.83 8.89
CA CYS A 53 -17.12 2.25 9.21
C CYS A 53 -17.20 3.78 9.21
N TRP A 54 -18.07 4.35 8.39
CA TRP A 54 -18.19 5.81 8.20
C TRP A 54 -18.97 6.51 9.31
N ASP A 55 -19.65 5.76 10.17
CA ASP A 55 -20.38 6.21 11.34
C ASP A 55 -19.53 6.22 12.63
N ILE A 56 -18.25 5.89 12.53
CA ILE A 56 -17.29 5.92 13.63
C ILE A 56 -16.37 7.14 13.48
N GLU A 57 -16.15 7.84 14.58
CA GLU A 57 -15.27 9.01 14.63
C GLU A 57 -13.85 8.66 14.12
N PRO A 58 -13.26 9.51 13.25
CA PRO A 58 -11.95 9.23 12.63
C PRO A 58 -10.84 8.91 13.64
N GLU A 59 -10.82 9.58 14.80
CA GLU A 59 -9.81 9.29 15.83
C GLU A 59 -10.01 7.90 16.47
N ALA A 60 -11.25 7.44 16.60
CA ALA A 60 -11.51 6.08 17.06
C ALA A 60 -11.06 5.04 16.04
N LEU A 61 -11.26 5.30 14.73
CA LEU A 61 -10.76 4.45 13.66
C LEU A 61 -9.23 4.37 13.69
N ARG A 62 -8.53 5.49 13.85
CA ARG A 62 -7.05 5.52 13.97
C ARG A 62 -6.55 4.76 15.19
N ARG A 63 -7.20 4.92 16.35
CA ARG A 63 -6.87 4.14 17.56
C ARG A 63 -7.09 2.64 17.36
N ASN A 64 -8.17 2.25 16.70
CA ASN A 64 -8.47 0.85 16.42
C ASN A 64 -7.38 0.25 15.51
N ALA A 65 -6.99 0.97 14.45
CA ALA A 65 -5.93 0.55 13.55
C ALA A 65 -4.58 0.39 14.28
N ALA A 66 -4.19 1.37 15.09
CA ALA A 66 -2.97 1.28 15.87
C ALA A 66 -2.97 0.06 16.79
N GLY A 67 -4.05 -0.16 17.55
CA GLY A 67 -4.15 -1.30 18.45
C GLY A 67 -4.19 -2.66 17.73
N LEU A 68 -4.75 -2.72 16.51
CA LEU A 68 -4.73 -3.95 15.70
C LEU A 68 -3.33 -4.23 15.16
N LEU A 69 -2.66 -3.23 14.62
CA LEU A 69 -1.29 -3.35 14.10
C LEU A 69 -0.31 -3.70 15.21
N SER A 70 -0.41 -3.05 16.39
CA SER A 70 0.41 -3.41 17.55
C SER A 70 0.24 -4.87 17.98
N ALA A 71 -0.96 -5.45 17.79
CA ALA A 71 -1.21 -6.86 18.10
C ALA A 71 -0.63 -7.83 17.05
N LEU A 72 -0.40 -7.38 15.81
CA LEU A 72 0.17 -8.18 14.73
C LEU A 72 1.70 -8.11 14.67
N CYS A 73 2.28 -6.97 15.02
CA CYS A 73 3.72 -6.71 14.89
C CYS A 73 4.62 -7.75 15.57
N PRO A 74 4.36 -8.24 16.81
CA PRO A 74 5.22 -9.23 17.44
C PRO A 74 5.32 -10.54 16.66
N GLN A 75 4.20 -11.00 16.08
CA GLN A 75 4.20 -12.20 15.26
C GLN A 75 4.95 -11.97 13.94
N ALA A 76 4.74 -10.81 13.30
CA ALA A 76 5.42 -10.46 12.07
C ALA A 76 6.93 -10.36 12.26
N GLU A 77 7.37 -9.75 13.37
CA GLU A 77 8.79 -9.65 13.75
C GLU A 77 9.41 -11.03 13.96
N ALA A 78 8.76 -11.89 14.75
CA ALA A 78 9.20 -13.25 14.98
C ALA A 78 9.27 -14.10 13.70
N ALA A 79 8.41 -13.81 12.72
CA ALA A 79 8.36 -14.48 11.42
C ALA A 79 9.32 -13.87 10.37
N GLY A 80 10.03 -12.78 10.69
CA GLY A 80 10.88 -12.06 9.74
C GLY A 80 10.08 -11.39 8.60
N VAL A 81 8.81 -11.07 8.83
CA VAL A 81 7.91 -10.46 7.85
C VAL A 81 7.66 -9.00 8.22
N ARG A 82 7.93 -8.07 7.31
CA ARG A 82 7.59 -6.66 7.49
C ARG A 82 6.17 -6.38 7.00
N LEU A 83 5.33 -5.85 7.86
CA LEU A 83 3.98 -5.39 7.53
C LEU A 83 4.07 -4.03 6.85
N LEU A 84 3.45 -3.88 5.70
CA LEU A 84 3.47 -2.65 4.92
C LEU A 84 2.05 -2.13 4.73
N LEU A 85 1.71 -1.04 5.39
CA LEU A 85 0.40 -0.42 5.23
C LEU A 85 0.31 0.27 3.87
N ALA A 86 -0.64 -0.15 3.05
CA ALA A 86 -1.02 0.54 1.82
C ALA A 86 -2.09 1.58 2.15
N PRO A 87 -1.86 2.87 1.84
CA PRO A 87 -2.82 3.92 2.11
C PRO A 87 -4.06 3.81 1.22
N VAL A 88 -5.17 4.40 1.66
CA VAL A 88 -6.40 4.50 0.87
C VAL A 88 -6.38 5.73 -0.04
N MET A 89 -7.11 5.68 -1.13
CA MET A 89 -7.29 6.79 -2.05
C MET A 89 -7.95 7.99 -1.38
N GLY A 90 -7.68 9.19 -1.89
CA GLY A 90 -8.23 10.43 -1.39
C GLY A 90 -9.76 10.50 -1.53
N PRO A 91 -10.43 11.29 -0.70
CA PRO A 91 -11.89 11.38 -0.64
C PRO A 91 -12.52 12.00 -1.88
N GLU A 92 -11.74 12.69 -2.70
CA GLU A 92 -12.16 13.25 -3.98
C GLU A 92 -12.30 12.18 -5.08
N THR A 93 -11.95 10.92 -4.79
CA THR A 93 -12.15 9.79 -5.68
C THR A 93 -13.54 9.18 -5.44
N PRO A 94 -14.58 9.58 -6.18
CA PRO A 94 -15.97 9.44 -5.74
C PRO A 94 -16.52 8.01 -5.71
N LEU A 95 -15.79 7.05 -6.24
CA LEU A 95 -16.26 5.66 -6.32
C LEU A 95 -15.38 4.66 -5.54
N ILE A 96 -14.30 5.13 -4.90
CA ILE A 96 -13.28 4.25 -4.33
C ILE A 96 -12.82 4.69 -2.93
N ALA A 97 -13.49 5.67 -2.33
CA ALA A 97 -13.19 6.06 -0.96
C ALA A 97 -13.60 4.94 0.01
N GLU A 98 -12.64 4.10 0.34
CA GLU A 98 -12.87 2.90 1.17
C GLU A 98 -12.73 3.18 2.66
N SER A 99 -12.15 4.33 3.03
CA SER A 99 -11.94 4.72 4.42
C SER A 99 -11.76 6.24 4.55
N PRO A 100 -12.29 6.87 5.61
CA PRO A 100 -12.03 8.27 5.92
C PRO A 100 -10.67 8.52 6.56
N VAL A 101 -9.90 7.48 6.84
CA VAL A 101 -8.60 7.54 7.54
C VAL A 101 -7.58 6.63 6.86
N LEU A 102 -6.31 6.79 7.23
CA LEU A 102 -5.17 5.99 6.76
C LEU A 102 -4.82 6.24 5.29
N GLY A 103 -5.07 7.44 4.80
CA GLY A 103 -4.67 7.85 3.45
C GLY A 103 -3.64 8.97 3.45
N ARG A 104 -3.75 9.93 4.36
CA ARG A 104 -2.88 11.11 4.42
C ARG A 104 -1.50 10.77 4.99
N LEU A 105 -0.49 11.41 4.45
CA LEU A 105 0.91 11.27 4.86
C LEU A 105 1.09 11.49 6.37
N GLU A 106 0.45 12.52 6.92
CA GLU A 106 0.49 12.85 8.34
C GLU A 106 -0.14 11.74 9.21
N GLU A 107 -1.24 11.14 8.77
CA GLU A 107 -1.91 10.06 9.48
C GLU A 107 -1.06 8.79 9.50
N LEU A 108 -0.40 8.47 8.37
CA LEU A 108 0.50 7.33 8.28
C LEU A 108 1.72 7.52 9.20
N SER A 109 2.32 8.70 9.18
CA SER A 109 3.46 9.04 10.04
C SER A 109 3.09 8.94 11.53
N GLU A 110 1.92 9.45 11.92
CA GLU A 110 1.43 9.34 13.30
C GLU A 110 1.15 7.90 13.69
N LEU A 111 0.55 7.11 12.80
CA LEU A 111 0.26 5.70 13.04
C LEU A 111 1.54 4.89 13.28
N LEU A 112 2.56 5.08 12.45
CA LEU A 112 3.86 4.44 12.62
C LEU A 112 4.49 4.77 13.97
N ARG A 113 4.50 6.06 14.34
CA ARG A 113 5.00 6.53 15.63
C ARG A 113 4.20 5.97 16.82
N ARG A 114 2.87 5.82 16.67
CA ARG A 114 1.98 5.29 17.71
C ARG A 114 2.17 3.79 17.93
N VAL A 115 2.40 3.04 16.86
CA VAL A 115 2.65 1.57 16.92
C VAL A 115 4.09 1.28 17.35
N ASP A 116 5.04 2.10 16.92
CA ASP A 116 6.47 2.05 17.28
C ASP A 116 7.07 0.63 17.18
N SER A 117 6.97 0.03 15.99
CA SER A 117 7.48 -1.31 15.74
C SER A 117 8.35 -1.37 14.48
N PRO A 118 9.53 -2.00 14.53
CA PRO A 118 10.37 -2.19 13.36
C PRO A 118 9.73 -3.10 12.30
N ALA A 119 8.77 -3.94 12.71
CA ALA A 119 8.02 -4.80 11.80
C ALA A 119 6.94 -4.05 11.01
N LEU A 120 6.65 -2.77 11.32
CA LEU A 120 5.67 -1.97 10.58
C LEU A 120 6.36 -0.95 9.68
N GLY A 121 5.86 -0.84 8.46
CA GLY A 121 6.23 0.17 7.49
C GLY A 121 5.06 0.54 6.60
N VAL A 122 5.35 1.20 5.49
CA VAL A 122 4.36 1.65 4.51
C VAL A 122 4.71 1.18 3.10
N CYS A 123 3.68 1.06 2.28
CA CYS A 123 3.78 0.87 0.85
C CYS A 123 3.40 2.20 0.17
N LEU A 124 4.32 2.81 -0.54
CA LEU A 124 4.01 3.93 -1.43
C LEU A 124 3.31 3.39 -2.67
N ASP A 125 2.14 3.93 -3.00
CA ASP A 125 1.45 3.73 -4.27
C ASP A 125 1.33 5.08 -4.96
N THR A 126 1.91 5.22 -6.15
CA THR A 126 2.02 6.52 -6.83
C THR A 126 0.67 7.09 -7.25
N ASN A 127 -0.29 6.25 -7.60
CA ASN A 127 -1.64 6.72 -7.91
C ASN A 127 -2.36 7.19 -6.63
N VAL A 128 -2.31 6.39 -5.57
CA VAL A 128 -2.93 6.77 -4.28
C VAL A 128 -2.31 8.06 -3.74
N MET A 129 -0.98 8.17 -3.73
CA MET A 129 -0.26 9.39 -3.33
C MET A 129 -0.77 10.62 -4.09
N SER A 130 -0.93 10.50 -5.41
CA SER A 130 -1.38 11.61 -6.26
C SER A 130 -2.79 12.09 -5.92
N THR A 131 -3.69 11.20 -5.48
CA THR A 131 -5.06 11.56 -5.10
C THR A 131 -5.13 12.41 -3.83
N TRP A 132 -4.06 12.41 -3.03
CA TRP A 132 -3.90 13.28 -1.87
C TRP A 132 -3.14 14.57 -2.17
N GLY A 133 -2.69 14.78 -3.42
CA GLY A 133 -1.87 15.91 -3.83
C GLY A 133 -0.44 15.87 -3.26
N ASP A 134 0.02 14.69 -2.84
CA ASP A 134 1.36 14.48 -2.35
C ASP A 134 2.37 14.20 -3.48
N SER A 135 3.65 14.17 -3.12
CA SER A 135 4.76 13.96 -4.05
C SER A 135 5.78 12.98 -3.46
N ILE A 136 6.57 12.36 -4.34
CA ILE A 136 7.64 11.44 -3.92
C ILE A 136 8.65 12.11 -2.99
N PRO A 137 9.17 13.33 -3.26
CA PRO A 137 10.09 13.98 -2.33
C PRO A 137 9.49 14.18 -0.94
N ARG A 138 8.24 14.66 -0.84
CA ARG A 138 7.56 14.86 0.44
C ARG A 138 7.28 13.54 1.16
N TRP A 139 6.95 12.48 0.42
CA TRP A 139 6.78 11.14 0.98
C TRP A 139 8.09 10.65 1.62
N PHE A 140 9.19 10.73 0.90
CA PHE A 140 10.48 10.24 1.40
C PHE A 140 11.07 11.11 2.51
N GLU A 141 10.81 12.40 2.52
CA GLU A 141 11.14 13.27 3.66
C GLU A 141 10.49 12.79 4.97
N ARG A 142 9.24 12.29 4.89
CA ARG A 142 8.44 11.92 6.06
C ARG A 142 8.48 10.43 6.40
N LEU A 143 8.48 9.57 5.39
CA LEU A 143 8.26 8.13 5.51
C LEU A 143 9.36 7.30 4.83
N GLY A 144 10.42 7.90 4.34
CA GLY A 144 11.45 7.19 3.56
C GLY A 144 12.02 5.98 4.30
N GLU A 145 12.38 6.12 5.57
CA GLU A 145 12.91 5.03 6.41
C GLU A 145 11.89 3.89 6.64
N HIS A 146 10.61 4.24 6.60
CA HIS A 146 9.51 3.29 6.79
C HIS A 146 9.00 2.68 5.49
N THR A 147 9.42 3.21 4.32
CA THR A 147 8.94 2.74 3.02
C THR A 147 9.60 1.40 2.66
N GLY A 148 8.83 0.34 2.71
CA GLY A 148 9.29 -1.02 2.43
C GLY A 148 8.95 -1.54 1.03
N LEU A 149 8.09 -0.86 0.30
CA LEU A 149 7.68 -1.17 -1.06
C LEU A 149 7.24 0.11 -1.76
N VAL A 150 7.59 0.26 -3.02
CA VAL A 150 7.00 1.25 -3.92
C VAL A 150 6.22 0.53 -5.00
N ARG A 151 4.97 0.91 -5.17
CA ARG A 151 4.13 0.53 -6.31
C ARG A 151 4.13 1.66 -7.30
N LEU A 152 4.78 1.44 -8.44
CA LEU A 152 4.71 2.33 -9.58
C LEU A 152 3.47 1.97 -10.39
N CYS A 153 2.49 2.84 -10.33
CA CYS A 153 1.23 2.69 -11.06
C CYS A 153 0.85 4.03 -11.68
N ASP A 154 0.51 3.99 -12.93
CA ASP A 154 -0.15 5.10 -13.58
C ASP A 154 -1.65 5.04 -13.27
N GLY A 155 -2.33 6.16 -13.41
CA GLY A 155 -3.75 6.21 -13.08
C GLY A 155 -4.35 7.61 -13.25
N ASN A 156 -5.58 7.69 -12.80
CA ASN A 156 -6.34 8.93 -12.67
C ASN A 156 -7.38 8.78 -11.56
N TYR A 157 -8.30 9.74 -11.40
CA TYR A 157 -9.38 9.69 -10.40
C TYR A 157 -10.33 8.49 -10.52
N HIS A 158 -10.27 7.75 -11.63
CA HIS A 158 -11.06 6.54 -11.84
C HIS A 158 -10.27 5.24 -11.58
N GLY A 159 -9.07 5.34 -11.01
CA GLY A 159 -8.22 4.22 -10.64
C GLY A 159 -7.02 4.01 -11.55
N TRP A 160 -6.43 2.85 -11.42
CA TRP A 160 -5.19 2.48 -12.09
C TRP A 160 -5.36 2.31 -13.61
N ARG A 161 -4.29 2.65 -14.34
CA ARG A 161 -4.18 2.52 -15.80
C ARG A 161 -2.84 1.86 -16.16
N ALA A 162 -2.74 1.35 -17.37
CA ALA A 162 -1.45 0.97 -17.90
C ALA A 162 -0.56 2.21 -18.04
N TRP A 163 0.73 2.01 -17.97
CA TRP A 163 1.71 3.10 -18.04
C TRP A 163 1.57 3.91 -19.35
N GLY A 164 1.33 5.19 -19.21
CA GLY A 164 1.08 6.15 -20.29
C GLY A 164 -0.39 6.31 -20.70
N GLU A 165 -1.32 5.59 -20.07
CA GLU A 165 -2.77 5.79 -20.26
C GLU A 165 -3.43 6.57 -19.12
N GLY A 166 -2.69 6.83 -18.06
CA GLY A 166 -3.11 7.70 -16.96
C GLY A 166 -2.71 9.15 -17.19
N VAL A 167 -2.65 9.88 -16.10
CA VAL A 167 -2.28 11.31 -16.09
C VAL A 167 -1.05 11.58 -15.24
N LEU A 168 -0.43 10.53 -14.68
CA LEU A 168 0.66 10.69 -13.74
C LEU A 168 2.00 10.85 -14.48
N PRO A 169 2.91 11.70 -13.97
CA PRO A 169 4.20 11.94 -14.58
C PRO A 169 5.19 10.82 -14.23
N MET A 170 4.98 9.64 -14.78
CA MET A 170 5.69 8.40 -14.40
C MET A 170 7.21 8.49 -14.54
N GLU A 171 7.71 9.16 -15.60
CA GLU A 171 9.15 9.38 -15.80
C GLU A 171 9.74 10.27 -14.70
N ARG A 172 9.00 11.30 -14.31
CA ARG A 172 9.38 12.16 -13.19
C ARG A 172 9.38 11.38 -11.87
N TYR A 173 8.38 10.53 -11.64
CA TYR A 173 8.32 9.71 -10.43
C TYR A 173 9.50 8.75 -10.34
N ARG A 174 9.92 8.17 -11.46
CA ARG A 174 11.12 7.33 -11.51
C ARG A 174 12.36 8.14 -11.12
N ALA A 175 12.57 9.29 -11.74
CA ALA A 175 13.71 10.16 -11.42
C ALA A 175 13.70 10.64 -9.95
N GLU A 176 12.55 10.96 -9.39
CA GLU A 176 12.40 11.37 -8.00
C GLU A 176 12.70 10.23 -7.01
N LEU A 177 12.36 8.98 -7.35
CA LEU A 177 12.73 7.79 -6.56
C LEU A 177 14.25 7.56 -6.56
N GLU A 178 14.88 7.69 -7.72
CA GLU A 178 16.33 7.62 -7.86
C GLU A 178 17.02 8.72 -7.04
N ALA A 179 16.53 9.95 -7.13
CA ALA A 179 17.05 11.10 -6.36
C ALA A 179 16.86 10.94 -4.85
N ALA A 180 15.77 10.26 -4.43
CA ALA A 180 15.53 9.93 -3.02
C ALA A 180 16.44 8.79 -2.50
N GLY A 181 17.24 8.17 -3.37
CA GLY A 181 18.13 7.06 -3.02
C GLY A 181 17.36 5.77 -2.64
N TYR A 182 16.15 5.59 -3.12
CA TYR A 182 15.37 4.41 -2.79
C TYR A 182 15.95 3.16 -3.45
N ALA A 183 16.45 2.24 -2.64
CA ALA A 183 17.03 0.96 -3.08
C ALA A 183 16.13 -0.26 -2.75
N GLY A 184 14.93 -0.01 -2.27
CA GLY A 184 13.97 -1.06 -1.94
C GLY A 184 13.28 -1.67 -3.17
N PRO A 185 12.41 -2.67 -2.97
CA PRO A 185 11.67 -3.28 -4.06
C PRO A 185 10.66 -2.32 -4.68
N VAL A 186 10.56 -2.40 -6.00
CA VAL A 186 9.54 -1.71 -6.79
C VAL A 186 8.64 -2.77 -7.42
N SER A 187 7.34 -2.57 -7.36
CA SER A 187 6.37 -3.38 -8.07
C SER A 187 5.53 -2.54 -9.01
N LEU A 188 5.11 -3.15 -10.09
CA LEU A 188 4.10 -2.59 -10.98
C LEU A 188 2.72 -3.04 -10.47
N LEU A 189 1.82 -2.10 -10.28
CA LEU A 189 0.41 -2.42 -10.04
C LEU A 189 -0.37 -2.08 -11.32
N LEU A 190 -0.81 -3.13 -12.02
CA LEU A 190 -1.35 -3.02 -13.36
C LEU A 190 -2.78 -3.58 -13.38
N PRO A 191 -3.73 -2.85 -13.99
CA PRO A 191 -5.14 -3.22 -13.99
C PRO A 191 -5.45 -4.22 -15.12
N GLY A 192 -5.09 -5.49 -14.96
CA GLY A 192 -5.28 -6.55 -15.96
C GLY A 192 -6.73 -6.70 -16.44
N GLU A 193 -7.70 -6.44 -15.59
CA GLU A 193 -9.13 -6.54 -15.90
C GLU A 193 -9.59 -5.62 -17.02
N ARG A 194 -8.94 -4.46 -17.19
CA ARG A 194 -9.28 -3.49 -18.25
C ARG A 194 -8.79 -3.89 -19.63
N TYR A 195 -7.88 -4.85 -19.69
CA TYR A 195 -7.18 -5.26 -20.91
C TYR A 195 -7.48 -6.71 -21.25
N ALA A 196 -8.74 -7.14 -21.03
CA ALA A 196 -9.16 -8.54 -21.21
C ALA A 196 -8.84 -9.11 -22.61
N GLY A 197 -8.81 -8.27 -23.64
CA GLY A 197 -8.42 -8.69 -24.99
C GLY A 197 -6.90 -8.87 -25.16
N ARG A 198 -6.08 -8.30 -24.28
CA ARG A 198 -4.63 -8.40 -24.28
C ARG A 198 -4.09 -8.24 -22.85
N PRO A 199 -4.28 -9.23 -22.00
CA PRO A 199 -4.01 -9.11 -20.55
C PRO A 199 -2.55 -8.80 -20.20
N SER A 200 -1.59 -9.22 -21.00
CA SER A 200 -0.14 -8.98 -20.80
C SER A 200 0.32 -7.60 -21.26
N TRP A 201 -0.52 -6.85 -21.98
CA TRP A 201 -0.10 -5.59 -22.57
C TRP A 201 0.34 -4.53 -21.53
N PRO A 202 -0.31 -4.36 -20.36
CA PRO A 202 0.16 -3.41 -19.36
C PRO A 202 1.57 -3.72 -18.85
N GLU A 203 1.88 -5.01 -18.64
CA GLU A 203 3.21 -5.45 -18.20
C GLU A 203 4.26 -5.23 -19.30
N GLU A 204 3.96 -5.60 -20.53
CA GLU A 204 4.84 -5.41 -21.68
C GLU A 204 5.19 -3.93 -21.82
N ARG A 205 4.18 -3.06 -21.78
CA ARG A 205 4.36 -1.60 -21.87
C ARG A 205 5.20 -1.03 -20.74
N ALA A 206 4.91 -1.40 -19.51
CA ALA A 206 5.67 -0.93 -18.36
C ALA A 206 7.14 -1.41 -18.40
N LEU A 207 7.39 -2.64 -18.81
CA LEU A 207 8.73 -3.18 -18.95
C LEU A 207 9.53 -2.52 -20.09
N GLU A 208 8.89 -2.17 -21.19
CA GLU A 208 9.53 -1.39 -22.28
C GLU A 208 10.07 -0.06 -21.74
N VAL A 209 9.22 0.70 -21.05
CA VAL A 209 9.60 2.00 -20.47
C VAL A 209 10.72 1.84 -19.42
N LEU A 210 10.59 0.88 -18.52
CA LEU A 210 11.59 0.65 -17.46
C LEU A 210 12.95 0.20 -18.00
N ARG A 211 12.99 -0.46 -19.15
CA ARG A 211 14.25 -0.91 -19.79
C ARG A 211 14.91 0.16 -20.65
N GLY A 212 14.33 1.36 -20.68
CA GLY A 212 14.87 2.44 -21.50
C GLY A 212 14.58 2.27 -23.00
N GLY A 213 13.63 1.46 -23.33
CA GLY A 213 13.03 1.43 -24.65
C GLY A 213 12.03 2.55 -24.71
N ALA A 214 12.32 3.35 -25.49
CA ALA A 214 12.60 3.99 -26.68
C ALA A 214 11.82 5.21 -27.06
N GLU A 215 12.36 6.01 -27.60
CA GLU A 215 12.03 7.07 -28.56
C GLU A 215 10.67 6.94 -29.26
#